data_7b4de33176ef86e5319d1453344af87c
#
_entry.id   7b4de33176ef86e5319d1453344af87c
#
_cell.length_a   1.000
_cell.length_b   1.000
_cell.length_c   1.000
_cell.angle_alpha   90.00
_cell.angle_beta   90.00
_cell.angle_gamma   90.00
#
_symmetry.space_group_name_H-M   'P 1'
#
loop_
_entity.id
_entity.type
_entity.pdbx_description
1 polymer ?
#
loop_
_entity_poly.entity_id
_entity_poly.type
_entity_poly.pdbx_seq_one_letter_code
_entity_poly.pdbx_strand_id
1 'polypeptide(L)'
;MFYLEYFTGILAHLQIDKLLVMHKLFTYLCFALLLVTATSCEKKTEKLLLGGSGWNKIVIIDKNTKQVEWEHPLEKGWECNSAVATPDGNILFAYARGAKLIDRNHQEIWNIAAPDTCEMQTARVLPDGNYLLGWVGHPAVIMEVSPKGEILSRTEYETGIEHPHAQFRQLNKNARGNYLMPSLPLPTCARSLREAKS
;
A
#
# COMPACT_ATOMS: atom_id res chain seq x y z
N MET A 1 -79.35 -1.53 -27.95
CA MET A 1 -78.83 -0.75 -26.79
C MET A 1 -78.08 -1.61 -25.78
N PHE A 2 -78.41 -2.87 -25.55
CA PHE A 2 -77.77 -3.78 -24.57
C PHE A 2 -76.36 -4.27 -24.93
N TYR A 3 -75.97 -4.30 -26.20
CA TYR A 3 -74.63 -4.80 -26.60
C TYR A 3 -73.53 -3.80 -26.36
N LEU A 4 -73.82 -2.50 -26.31
CA LEU A 4 -72.78 -1.47 -26.12
C LEU A 4 -72.32 -1.37 -24.67
N GLU A 5 -73.23 -1.57 -23.71
CA GLU A 5 -72.91 -1.58 -22.28
C GLU A 5 -72.09 -2.80 -21.86
N TYR A 6 -72.34 -3.94 -22.51
CA TYR A 6 -71.55 -5.15 -22.24
C TYR A 6 -70.08 -5.03 -22.72
N PHE A 7 -69.88 -4.42 -23.85
CA PHE A 7 -68.55 -4.17 -24.44
C PHE A 7 -67.74 -3.15 -23.63
N THR A 8 -68.34 -2.11 -23.11
CA THR A 8 -67.66 -1.09 -22.27
C THR A 8 -67.28 -1.68 -20.91
N GLY A 9 -68.07 -2.57 -20.33
CA GLY A 9 -67.75 -3.29 -19.08
C GLY A 9 -66.52 -4.20 -19.22
N ILE A 10 -66.42 -4.94 -20.31
CA ILE A 10 -65.27 -5.83 -20.59
C ILE A 10 -63.99 -5.03 -20.80
N LEU A 11 -64.06 -3.93 -21.53
CA LEU A 11 -62.92 -3.03 -21.76
C LEU A 11 -62.44 -2.38 -20.46
N ALA A 12 -63.34 -1.95 -19.59
CA ALA A 12 -63.01 -1.39 -18.28
C ALA A 12 -62.36 -2.42 -17.38
N HIS A 13 -62.85 -3.68 -17.38
CA HIS A 13 -62.21 -4.77 -16.61
C HIS A 13 -60.80 -5.10 -17.09
N LEU A 14 -60.58 -5.15 -18.41
CA LEU A 14 -59.24 -5.37 -19.01
C LEU A 14 -58.28 -4.27 -18.71
N GLN A 15 -58.76 -3.00 -18.62
CA GLN A 15 -57.89 -1.86 -18.26
C GLN A 15 -57.52 -1.88 -16.77
N ILE A 16 -58.43 -2.26 -15.89
CA ILE A 16 -58.21 -2.40 -14.45
C ILE A 16 -57.17 -3.50 -14.21
N ASP A 17 -57.29 -4.67 -14.86
CA ASP A 17 -56.36 -5.77 -14.72
C ASP A 17 -54.95 -5.37 -15.21
N LYS A 18 -54.82 -4.66 -16.30
CA LYS A 18 -53.52 -4.11 -16.79
C LYS A 18 -52.89 -3.14 -15.78
N LEU A 19 -53.70 -2.27 -15.18
CA LEU A 19 -53.24 -1.33 -14.16
C LEU A 19 -52.76 -2.01 -12.91
N LEU A 20 -53.46 -3.08 -12.48
CA LEU A 20 -53.08 -3.91 -11.31
C LEU A 20 -51.78 -4.67 -11.54
N VAL A 21 -51.57 -5.21 -12.74
CA VAL A 21 -50.32 -5.89 -13.14
C VAL A 21 -49.18 -4.91 -13.19
N MET A 22 -49.37 -3.73 -13.78
CA MET A 22 -48.33 -2.68 -13.80
C MET A 22 -47.97 -2.21 -12.39
N HIS A 23 -48.94 -2.06 -11.49
CA HIS A 23 -48.69 -1.65 -10.11
C HIS A 23 -47.89 -2.73 -9.35
N LYS A 24 -48.20 -4.00 -9.55
CA LYS A 24 -47.41 -5.14 -8.97
C LYS A 24 -46.01 -5.17 -9.53
N LEU A 25 -45.83 -5.01 -10.85
CA LEU A 25 -44.48 -4.95 -11.47
C LEU A 25 -43.66 -3.78 -10.93
N PHE A 26 -44.26 -2.63 -10.78
CA PHE A 26 -43.59 -1.44 -10.23
C PHE A 26 -43.18 -1.65 -8.76
N THR A 27 -44.05 -2.28 -7.95
CA THR A 27 -43.71 -2.60 -6.55
C THR A 27 -42.56 -3.60 -6.45
N TYR A 28 -42.56 -4.62 -7.29
CA TYR A 28 -41.45 -5.60 -7.33
C TYR A 28 -40.15 -4.96 -7.81
N LEU A 29 -40.23 -4.06 -8.78
CA LEU A 29 -39.06 -3.31 -9.29
C LEU A 29 -38.48 -2.39 -8.20
N CYS A 30 -39.33 -1.67 -7.48
CA CYS A 30 -38.92 -0.83 -6.35
C CYS A 30 -38.32 -1.65 -5.21
N PHE A 31 -38.89 -2.85 -4.91
CA PHE A 31 -38.34 -3.75 -3.90
C PHE A 31 -36.99 -4.36 -4.31
N ALA A 32 -36.85 -4.69 -5.60
CA ALA A 32 -35.56 -5.15 -6.15
C ALA A 32 -34.50 -4.03 -6.13
N LEU A 33 -34.88 -2.79 -6.43
CA LEU A 33 -33.97 -1.64 -6.33
C LEU A 33 -33.54 -1.37 -4.89
N LEU A 34 -34.45 -1.48 -3.93
CA LEU A 34 -34.14 -1.33 -2.50
C LEU A 34 -33.19 -2.44 -1.98
N LEU A 35 -33.31 -3.65 -2.51
CA LEU A 35 -32.39 -4.75 -2.17
C LEU A 35 -30.97 -4.54 -2.73
N VAL A 36 -30.85 -3.91 -3.90
CA VAL A 36 -29.54 -3.60 -4.50
C VAL A 36 -28.83 -2.46 -3.77
N THR A 37 -29.56 -1.51 -3.17
CA THR A 37 -28.95 -0.41 -2.39
C THR A 37 -28.55 -0.84 -0.97
N ALA A 38 -29.02 -1.99 -0.49
CA ALA A 38 -28.59 -2.58 0.78
C ALA A 38 -27.22 -3.29 0.70
N THR A 39 -26.54 -3.27 -0.46
CA THR A 39 -25.18 -3.77 -0.58
C THR A 39 -24.25 -2.87 0.22
N SER A 40 -24.07 -3.28 1.46
CA SER A 40 -22.85 -3.23 2.23
C SER A 40 -21.98 -1.96 2.01
N CYS A 41 -22.18 -0.99 2.85
CA CYS A 41 -21.07 -0.13 3.25
C CYS A 41 -20.05 -1.05 3.97
N GLU A 42 -19.19 -1.71 3.18
CA GLU A 42 -18.08 -2.48 3.70
C GLU A 42 -17.22 -1.49 4.49
N LYS A 43 -17.28 -1.59 5.79
CA LYS A 43 -16.52 -0.73 6.69
C LYS A 43 -15.06 -0.96 6.35
N LYS A 44 -14.44 -0.03 5.61
CA LYS A 44 -13.05 -0.12 5.20
C LYS A 44 -12.20 -0.36 6.45
N THR A 45 -11.76 -1.60 6.63
CA THR A 45 -10.94 -1.96 7.78
C THR A 45 -9.59 -1.29 7.62
N GLU A 46 -9.25 -0.40 8.55
CA GLU A 46 -7.93 0.23 8.58
C GLU A 46 -6.93 -0.77 9.15
N LYS A 47 -5.88 -1.05 8.38
CA LYS A 47 -4.82 -1.98 8.75
C LYS A 47 -3.53 -1.22 9.04
N LEU A 48 -2.79 -1.67 10.03
CA LEU A 48 -1.47 -1.15 10.40
C LEU A 48 -0.42 -2.21 10.12
N LEU A 49 0.58 -1.86 9.31
CA LEU A 49 1.80 -2.63 9.15
C LEU A 49 2.81 -2.16 10.19
N LEU A 50 3.29 -3.07 11.01
CA LEU A 50 4.19 -2.78 12.11
C LEU A 50 5.42 -3.68 12.04
N GLY A 51 6.57 -3.08 12.30
CA GLY A 51 7.86 -3.73 12.46
C GLY A 51 8.78 -2.77 13.22
N GLY A 52 9.87 -3.26 13.73
CA GLY A 52 10.80 -2.39 14.46
C GLY A 52 12.06 -3.10 14.95
N SER A 53 12.98 -2.30 15.45
CA SER A 53 14.19 -2.77 16.09
C SER A 53 13.84 -3.60 17.34
N GLY A 54 14.52 -4.72 17.50
CA GLY A 54 14.25 -5.66 18.59
C GLY A 54 12.99 -6.54 18.40
N TRP A 55 12.25 -6.36 17.32
CA TRP A 55 11.15 -7.25 16.95
C TRP A 55 11.65 -8.40 16.08
N ASN A 56 11.11 -9.59 16.32
CA ASN A 56 11.46 -10.79 15.54
C ASN A 56 10.47 -11.07 14.39
N LYS A 57 9.59 -10.12 14.09
CA LYS A 57 8.58 -10.25 13.04
C LYS A 57 8.04 -8.90 12.59
N ILE A 58 7.48 -8.90 11.38
CA ILE A 58 6.64 -7.83 10.84
C ILE A 58 5.20 -8.32 10.93
N VAL A 59 4.26 -7.45 11.34
CA VAL A 59 2.84 -7.83 11.50
C VAL A 59 1.92 -6.84 10.81
N ILE A 60 0.78 -7.34 10.36
CA ILE A 60 -0.37 -6.52 9.98
C ILE A 60 -1.47 -6.78 10.99
N ILE A 61 -1.98 -5.72 11.59
CA ILE A 61 -3.10 -5.77 12.52
C ILE A 61 -4.30 -4.99 11.98
N ASP A 62 -5.48 -5.47 12.25
CA ASP A 62 -6.70 -4.69 12.09
C ASP A 62 -6.78 -3.65 13.22
N LYS A 63 -6.90 -2.39 12.85
CA LYS A 63 -6.92 -1.26 13.80
C LYS A 63 -8.14 -1.30 14.73
N ASN A 64 -9.26 -1.84 14.26
CA ASN A 64 -10.51 -1.86 15.02
C ASN A 64 -10.56 -3.05 16.00
N THR A 65 -10.25 -4.26 15.50
CA THR A 65 -10.32 -5.49 16.29
C THR A 65 -9.05 -5.77 17.10
N LYS A 66 -7.92 -5.13 16.75
CA LYS A 66 -6.58 -5.38 17.29
C LYS A 66 -6.06 -6.80 17.00
N GLN A 67 -6.71 -7.52 16.10
CA GLN A 67 -6.29 -8.86 15.71
C GLN A 67 -5.12 -8.80 14.75
N VAL A 68 -4.15 -9.71 14.94
CA VAL A 68 -3.08 -9.94 13.96
C VAL A 68 -3.67 -10.74 12.80
N GLU A 69 -3.65 -10.16 11.60
CA GLU A 69 -4.17 -10.78 10.38
C GLU A 69 -3.07 -11.45 9.55
N TRP A 70 -1.86 -11.00 9.72
CA TRP A 70 -0.70 -11.51 9.01
C TRP A 70 0.57 -11.22 9.79
N GLU A 71 1.50 -12.15 9.80
CA GLU A 71 2.82 -11.96 10.38
C GLU A 71 3.90 -12.66 9.55
N HIS A 72 5.06 -12.04 9.45
CA HIS A 72 6.24 -12.60 8.80
C HIS A 72 7.40 -12.62 9.80
N PRO A 73 7.95 -13.80 10.10
CA PRO A 73 9.06 -13.91 11.01
C PRO A 73 10.34 -13.33 10.40
N LEU A 74 11.12 -12.64 11.19
CA LEU A 74 12.46 -12.18 10.84
C LEU A 74 13.50 -13.16 11.37
N GLU A 75 14.59 -13.31 10.66
CA GLU A 75 15.71 -14.13 11.10
C GLU A 75 16.36 -13.51 12.36
N LYS A 76 16.97 -14.38 13.17
CA LYS A 76 17.63 -13.94 14.40
C LYS A 76 18.71 -12.90 14.11
N GLY A 77 18.62 -11.76 14.79
CA GLY A 77 19.55 -10.64 14.61
C GLY A 77 19.19 -9.67 13.46
N TRP A 78 18.07 -9.91 12.78
CA TRP A 78 17.54 -8.93 11.84
C TRP A 78 16.74 -7.87 12.59
N GLU A 79 16.99 -6.63 12.23
CA GLU A 79 16.18 -5.49 12.64
C GLU A 79 15.35 -5.01 11.47
N CYS A 80 14.05 -4.79 11.66
CA CYS A 80 13.23 -4.17 10.65
C CYS A 80 13.37 -2.65 10.75
N ASN A 81 14.17 -2.06 9.85
CA ASN A 81 14.41 -0.62 9.84
C ASN A 81 13.33 0.17 9.11
N SER A 82 12.64 -0.46 8.17
CA SER A 82 11.55 0.14 7.40
C SER A 82 10.67 -0.97 6.83
N ALA A 83 9.36 -0.77 6.82
CA ALA A 83 8.41 -1.66 6.16
C ALA A 83 7.26 -0.85 5.55
N VAL A 84 6.82 -1.26 4.36
CA VAL A 84 5.70 -0.65 3.65
C VAL A 84 4.95 -1.70 2.83
N ALA A 85 3.62 -1.59 2.80
CA ALA A 85 2.81 -2.35 1.87
C ALA A 85 2.84 -1.67 0.49
N THR A 86 3.06 -2.44 -0.55
CA THR A 86 3.05 -1.96 -1.93
C THR A 86 1.61 -1.86 -2.45
N PRO A 87 1.33 -1.12 -3.55
CA PRO A 87 -0.02 -1.00 -4.09
C PRO A 87 -0.67 -2.33 -4.48
N ASP A 88 0.12 -3.30 -4.90
CA ASP A 88 -0.28 -4.68 -5.26
C ASP A 88 -0.36 -5.62 -4.04
N GLY A 89 -0.18 -5.09 -2.83
CA GLY A 89 -0.39 -5.80 -1.57
C GLY A 89 0.81 -6.61 -1.07
N ASN A 90 1.96 -6.56 -1.76
CA ASN A 90 3.20 -7.14 -1.29
C ASN A 90 3.78 -6.34 -0.13
N ILE A 91 4.79 -6.87 0.54
CA ILE A 91 5.49 -6.20 1.65
C ILE A 91 6.94 -5.96 1.25
N LEU A 92 7.29 -4.69 1.16
CA LEU A 92 8.66 -4.23 1.00
C LEU A 92 9.22 -3.85 2.37
N PHE A 93 10.37 -4.39 2.74
CA PHE A 93 11.00 -4.03 4.01
C PHE A 93 12.52 -3.99 3.92
N ALA A 94 13.10 -3.10 4.72
CA ALA A 94 14.53 -3.02 4.96
C ALA A 94 14.86 -3.72 6.28
N TYR A 95 15.87 -4.55 6.24
CA TYR A 95 16.51 -5.16 7.41
C TYR A 95 18.02 -4.84 7.38
N ALA A 96 18.73 -5.01 8.47
CA ALA A 96 20.12 -4.56 8.54
C ALA A 96 20.99 -5.03 7.36
N ARG A 97 20.77 -6.26 6.89
CA ARG A 97 21.58 -6.88 5.81
C ARG A 97 21.05 -6.64 4.39
N GLY A 98 19.91 -5.94 4.22
CA GLY A 98 19.37 -5.69 2.90
C GLY A 98 17.93 -5.22 2.89
N ALA A 99 17.32 -5.26 1.71
CA ALA A 99 15.90 -5.03 1.50
C ALA A 99 15.28 -6.18 0.74
N LYS A 100 14.08 -6.59 1.15
CA LYS A 100 13.30 -7.65 0.52
C LYS A 100 11.93 -7.16 0.10
N LEU A 101 11.47 -7.68 -1.03
CA LEU A 101 10.08 -7.68 -1.42
C LEU A 101 9.55 -9.11 -1.29
N ILE A 102 8.49 -9.28 -0.53
CA ILE A 102 7.81 -10.57 -0.36
C ILE A 102 6.32 -10.45 -0.66
N ASP A 103 5.73 -11.53 -1.11
CA ASP A 103 4.27 -11.61 -1.24
C ASP A 103 3.59 -11.92 0.10
N ARG A 104 2.25 -11.96 0.09
CA ARG A 104 1.46 -12.29 1.29
C ARG A 104 1.57 -13.75 1.74
N ASN A 105 2.12 -14.64 0.89
CA ASN A 105 2.40 -16.04 1.18
C ASN A 105 3.84 -16.25 1.67
N HIS A 106 4.56 -15.14 1.98
CA HIS A 106 5.95 -15.13 2.44
C HIS A 106 6.99 -15.52 1.38
N GLN A 107 6.57 -15.60 0.11
CA GLN A 107 7.51 -15.92 -0.97
C GLN A 107 8.35 -14.69 -1.30
N GLU A 108 9.66 -14.86 -1.35
CA GLU A 108 10.59 -13.81 -1.76
C GLU A 108 10.43 -13.55 -3.27
N ILE A 109 10.13 -12.30 -3.62
CA ILE A 109 10.10 -11.82 -5.00
C ILE A 109 11.51 -11.41 -5.41
N TRP A 110 12.18 -10.64 -4.55
CA TRP A 110 13.59 -10.32 -4.67
C TRP A 110 14.19 -9.89 -3.33
N ASN A 111 15.53 -9.95 -3.27
CA ASN A 111 16.32 -9.49 -2.14
C ASN A 111 17.56 -8.75 -2.66
N ILE A 112 17.77 -7.53 -2.19
CA ILE A 112 18.95 -6.74 -2.47
C ILE A 112 19.77 -6.65 -1.18
N ALA A 113 20.90 -7.34 -1.15
CA ALA A 113 21.78 -7.34 0.00
C ALA A 113 22.57 -6.04 0.13
N ALA A 114 22.73 -5.54 1.33
CA ALA A 114 23.70 -4.51 1.66
C ALA A 114 25.09 -5.14 1.88
N PRO A 115 26.20 -4.45 1.58
CA PRO A 115 27.55 -4.90 1.94
C PRO A 115 27.70 -5.13 3.44
N ASP A 116 28.59 -6.01 3.85
CA ASP A 116 28.77 -6.41 5.27
C ASP A 116 29.06 -5.24 6.23
N THR A 117 29.68 -4.18 5.73
CA THR A 117 30.00 -2.97 6.50
C THR A 117 28.89 -1.91 6.45
N CYS A 118 27.77 -2.23 5.80
CA CYS A 118 26.66 -1.31 5.57
C CYS A 118 25.39 -1.85 6.22
N GLU A 119 24.43 -0.95 6.47
CA GLU A 119 23.11 -1.30 6.95
C GLU A 119 22.03 -0.67 6.10
N MET A 120 21.09 -1.49 5.63
CA MET A 120 19.91 -0.99 4.92
C MET A 120 18.95 -0.32 5.91
N GLN A 121 18.69 0.96 5.70
CA GLN A 121 17.86 1.77 6.59
C GLN A 121 16.50 2.10 6.00
N THR A 122 16.42 2.23 4.69
CA THR A 122 15.20 2.70 4.04
C THR A 122 14.73 1.73 2.97
N ALA A 123 13.42 1.45 2.99
CA ALA A 123 12.68 0.82 1.90
C ALA A 123 11.32 1.53 1.77
N ARG A 124 11.06 2.20 0.66
CA ARG A 124 9.86 3.00 0.41
C ARG A 124 9.33 2.80 -0.99
N VAL A 125 8.01 2.95 -1.14
CA VAL A 125 7.37 3.05 -2.46
C VAL A 125 7.38 4.50 -2.92
N LEU A 126 7.80 4.72 -4.16
CA LEU A 126 7.77 6.03 -4.81
C LEU A 126 6.42 6.23 -5.54
N PRO A 127 6.04 7.48 -5.84
CA PRO A 127 4.78 7.78 -6.54
C PRO A 127 4.67 7.17 -7.94
N ASP A 128 5.79 6.89 -8.60
CA ASP A 128 5.88 6.25 -9.92
C ASP A 128 5.78 4.71 -9.87
N GLY A 129 5.64 4.14 -8.66
CA GLY A 129 5.57 2.70 -8.44
C GLY A 129 6.92 2.01 -8.26
N ASN A 130 8.03 2.72 -8.43
CA ASN A 130 9.37 2.22 -8.12
C ASN A 130 9.65 2.26 -6.61
N TYR A 131 10.77 1.74 -6.18
CA TYR A 131 11.16 1.68 -4.79
C TYR A 131 12.42 2.49 -4.53
N LEU A 132 12.44 3.21 -3.40
CA LEU A 132 13.61 3.91 -2.90
C LEU A 132 14.24 3.08 -1.79
N LEU A 133 15.48 2.67 -1.99
CA LEU A 133 16.29 1.96 -1.02
C LEU A 133 17.48 2.83 -0.61
N GLY A 134 17.93 2.65 0.62
CA GLY A 134 19.14 3.32 1.05
C GLY A 134 19.82 2.63 2.22
N TRP A 135 21.13 2.47 2.10
CA TRP A 135 21.95 1.99 3.20
C TRP A 135 22.96 3.02 3.68
N VAL A 136 23.27 2.97 4.94
CA VAL A 136 24.35 3.71 5.58
C VAL A 136 25.65 2.91 5.49
N GLY A 137 26.77 3.58 5.40
CA GLY A 137 28.10 2.98 5.25
C GLY A 137 29.08 3.97 4.66
N HIS A 138 30.20 3.45 4.17
CA HIS A 138 31.25 4.21 3.50
C HIS A 138 31.56 3.57 2.14
N PRO A 139 30.92 4.10 1.06
CA PRO A 139 29.95 5.21 1.02
C PRO A 139 28.54 4.81 1.47
N ALA A 140 27.73 5.78 1.88
CA ALA A 140 26.29 5.63 1.93
C ALA A 140 25.72 5.55 0.51
N VAL A 141 24.66 4.78 0.31
CA VAL A 141 24.08 4.59 -1.03
C VAL A 141 22.58 4.85 -1.04
N ILE A 142 22.13 5.52 -2.08
CA ILE A 142 20.73 5.71 -2.42
C ILE A 142 20.48 5.00 -3.74
N MET A 143 19.42 4.18 -3.81
CA MET A 143 19.03 3.45 -5.02
C MET A 143 17.56 3.62 -5.33
N GLU A 144 17.24 3.68 -6.61
CA GLU A 144 15.89 3.42 -7.09
C GLU A 144 15.86 2.06 -7.77
N VAL A 145 14.82 1.29 -7.46
CA VAL A 145 14.69 -0.09 -7.89
C VAL A 145 13.29 -0.30 -8.47
N SER A 146 13.22 -1.02 -9.59
CA SER A 146 11.94 -1.38 -10.19
C SER A 146 11.17 -2.38 -9.32
N PRO A 147 9.85 -2.57 -9.54
CA PRO A 147 9.09 -3.62 -8.87
C PRO A 147 9.64 -5.03 -9.08
N LYS A 148 10.47 -5.23 -10.11
CA LYS A 148 11.14 -6.50 -10.43
C LYS A 148 12.50 -6.68 -9.76
N GLY A 149 12.97 -5.69 -8.99
CA GLY A 149 14.28 -5.72 -8.34
C GLY A 149 15.46 -5.23 -9.21
N GLU A 150 15.16 -4.60 -10.36
CA GLU A 150 16.20 -4.02 -11.24
C GLU A 150 16.64 -2.66 -10.68
N ILE A 151 17.93 -2.43 -10.55
CA ILE A 151 18.48 -1.14 -10.11
C ILE A 151 18.37 -0.13 -11.27
N LEU A 152 17.53 0.87 -11.10
CA LEU A 152 17.28 1.92 -12.09
C LEU A 152 18.26 3.09 -11.94
N SER A 153 18.61 3.43 -10.71
CA SER A 153 19.63 4.41 -10.38
C SER A 153 20.35 4.03 -9.10
N ARG A 154 21.61 4.46 -8.99
CA ARG A 154 22.44 4.26 -7.80
C ARG A 154 23.35 5.45 -7.61
N THR A 155 23.29 6.06 -6.44
CA THR A 155 24.12 7.22 -6.08
C THR A 155 24.86 6.92 -4.79
N GLU A 156 26.15 7.10 -4.82
CA GLU A 156 27.03 7.00 -3.66
C GLU A 156 27.22 8.38 -3.03
N TYR A 157 27.30 8.42 -1.72
CA TYR A 157 27.43 9.66 -0.99
C TYR A 157 28.27 9.51 0.27
N GLU A 158 29.31 10.33 0.37
CA GLU A 158 30.11 10.45 1.59
C GLU A 158 29.43 11.43 2.55
N THR A 159 28.91 10.93 3.65
CA THR A 159 28.18 11.74 4.62
C THR A 159 29.08 12.64 5.47
N GLY A 160 30.37 12.33 5.57
CA GLY A 160 31.31 12.94 6.52
C GLY A 160 31.04 12.54 7.99
N ILE A 161 30.17 11.54 8.21
CA ILE A 161 29.86 11.00 9.53
C ILE A 161 30.48 9.62 9.62
N GLU A 162 31.44 9.46 10.53
CA GLU A 162 32.25 8.25 10.66
C GLU A 162 31.41 7.02 11.04
N HIS A 163 30.52 7.16 12.03
CA HIS A 163 29.71 6.04 12.48
C HIS A 163 28.47 5.85 11.57
N PRO A 164 28.36 4.72 10.83
CA PRO A 164 27.26 4.51 9.88
C PRO A 164 25.88 4.70 10.49
N HIS A 165 25.67 4.19 11.69
CA HIS A 165 24.40 4.26 12.43
C HIS A 165 23.92 5.71 12.73
N ALA A 166 24.83 6.70 12.68
CA ALA A 166 24.53 8.12 12.87
C ALA A 166 24.29 8.87 11.57
N GLN A 167 24.46 8.23 10.40
CA GLN A 167 24.36 8.91 9.12
C GLN A 167 22.93 9.32 8.79
N PHE A 168 22.01 8.38 8.68
CA PHE A 168 20.57 8.62 8.50
C PHE A 168 19.75 7.38 8.85
N ARG A 169 18.43 7.56 9.03
CA ARG A 169 17.48 6.47 9.27
C ARG A 169 16.43 6.35 8.18
N GLN A 170 16.11 7.44 7.53
CA GLN A 170 15.05 7.51 6.53
C GLN A 170 15.47 8.33 5.34
N LEU A 171 15.10 7.89 4.16
CA LEU A 171 15.22 8.65 2.92
C LEU A 171 13.83 8.97 2.39
N ASN A 172 13.72 10.10 1.70
CA ASN A 172 12.56 10.47 0.92
C ASN A 172 13.00 11.03 -0.43
N LYS A 173 12.11 11.00 -1.41
CA LYS A 173 12.24 11.73 -2.68
C LYS A 173 11.10 12.73 -2.77
N ASN A 174 11.39 13.99 -3.02
CA ASN A 174 10.35 15.00 -3.19
C ASN A 174 9.85 15.05 -4.65
N ALA A 175 8.79 15.82 -4.90
CA ALA A 175 8.20 15.95 -6.23
C ALA A 175 9.14 16.59 -7.27
N ARG A 176 10.25 17.22 -6.83
CA ARG A 176 11.28 17.80 -7.72
C ARG A 176 12.39 16.81 -8.06
N GLY A 177 12.29 15.56 -7.61
CA GLY A 177 13.30 14.53 -7.81
C GLY A 177 14.49 14.59 -6.84
N ASN A 178 14.49 15.49 -5.85
CA ASN A 178 15.58 15.55 -4.88
C ASN A 178 15.40 14.53 -3.77
N TYR A 179 16.47 13.83 -3.41
CA TYR A 179 16.51 13.00 -2.22
C TYR A 179 16.63 13.85 -0.96
N LEU A 180 15.85 13.51 0.05
CA LEU A 180 15.87 14.13 1.37
C LEU A 180 16.42 13.13 2.37
N MET A 181 17.57 13.46 2.94
CA MET A 181 18.28 12.61 3.88
C MET A 181 18.46 13.37 5.20
N PRO A 182 17.57 13.16 6.19
CA PRO A 182 17.78 13.71 7.52
C PRO A 182 18.93 12.99 8.22
N SER A 183 20.00 13.70 8.55
CA SER A 183 21.14 13.13 9.28
C SER A 183 21.21 13.65 10.71
N LEU A 184 21.65 12.78 11.62
CA LEU A 184 22.03 13.12 12.97
C LEU A 184 23.57 13.23 13.00
N PRO A 185 24.22 14.19 13.67
CA PRO A 185 23.75 15.15 14.68
C PRO A 185 23.89 16.63 14.29
N LEU A 186 23.73 16.99 13.02
CA LEU A 186 23.84 18.41 12.66
C LEU A 186 22.48 19.09 12.71
N PRO A 187 22.37 20.29 13.31
CA PRO A 187 21.13 21.07 13.39
C PRO A 187 20.70 21.65 12.03
N THR A 188 21.23 21.15 10.94
CA THR A 188 20.90 21.57 9.59
C THR A 188 19.86 20.64 8.97
N CYS A 189 18.69 21.19 8.72
CA CYS A 189 17.62 20.60 7.94
C CYS A 189 18.14 19.94 6.66
N ALA A 190 17.67 18.72 6.43
CA ALA A 190 17.68 17.95 5.20
C ALA A 190 18.59 18.48 4.08
N ARG A 191 19.72 17.82 3.85
CA ARG A 191 20.56 18.10 2.67
C ARG A 191 19.84 17.55 1.44
N SER A 192 19.49 18.44 0.51
CA SER A 192 18.93 18.05 -0.78
C SER A 192 20.06 17.62 -1.71
N LEU A 193 20.05 16.36 -2.13
CA LEU A 193 20.91 15.84 -3.18
C LEU A 193 20.12 15.82 -4.49
N ARG A 194 20.66 16.38 -5.55
CA ARG A 194 20.15 16.19 -6.92
C ARG A 194 20.78 14.94 -7.50
N GLU A 195 20.04 14.22 -8.33
CA GLU A 195 20.64 13.18 -9.16
C GLU A 195 21.79 13.76 -9.96
N ALA A 196 22.97 13.16 -9.84
CA ALA A 196 24.03 13.43 -10.78
C ALA A 196 23.57 12.85 -12.12
N LYS A 197 23.27 13.71 -13.10
CA LYS A 197 23.03 13.26 -14.48
C LYS A 197 24.34 12.67 -14.98
N SER A 198 24.35 11.35 -15.17
CA SER A 198 25.37 10.64 -15.94
C SER A 198 25.17 10.92 -17.43
#